data_9e754563556b517092dd24ea906e5748
#
_entry.id   9e754563556b517092dd24ea906e5748
#
_cell.length_a   1.000
_cell.length_b   1.000
_cell.length_c   1.000
_cell.angle_alpha   90.00
_cell.angle_beta   90.00
_cell.angle_gamma   90.00
#
_symmetry.space_group_name_H-M   'P 1'
#
loop_
_entity.id
_entity.type
_entity.pdbx_description
1 polymer ?
#
loop_
_entity_poly.entity_id
_entity_poly.type
_entity_poly.pdbx_seq_one_letter_code
_entity_poly.pdbx_strand_id
1 'polypeptide(L)'
;MSDFDTAARPYAKAVFELASEEASLQSWQDLLQLASVVASDTDMQAIFESPSILSQDQAKLFLSVMSSVKEAPEQTADFKNLVALLAENGRLAGFPAIATAFETLKQEAEGKIEVQVISAQELTTEQQDAMAKSLAQKLGKEVSMSSQVDESLIAGAIIHAGDMVIDGSARGRLEKLTTVLNK
;
A
#
# COMPACT_ATOMS: atom_id res chain seq x y z
N MET A 1 3.51 13.47 -2.31
CA MET A 1 2.18 12.91 -1.97
C MET A 1 1.22 13.50 -2.98
N SER A 2 0.60 12.67 -3.81
CA SER A 2 -0.37 13.17 -4.80
C SER A 2 -1.66 13.57 -4.08
N ASP A 3 -2.45 14.48 -4.69
CA ASP A 3 -3.77 14.86 -4.16
C ASP A 3 -4.69 13.64 -3.97
N PHE A 4 -4.44 12.56 -4.73
CA PHE A 4 -5.16 11.30 -4.62
C PHE A 4 -4.85 10.52 -3.34
N ASP A 5 -3.63 10.59 -2.78
CA ASP A 5 -3.25 9.84 -1.56
C ASP A 5 -4.05 10.32 -0.35
N THR A 6 -4.22 11.62 -0.21
CA THR A 6 -5.02 12.21 0.88
C THR A 6 -6.52 11.93 0.70
N ALA A 7 -6.99 12.01 -0.55
CA ALA A 7 -8.40 11.79 -0.88
C ALA A 7 -8.81 10.30 -0.81
N ALA A 8 -7.87 9.37 -0.96
CA ALA A 8 -8.13 7.92 -0.93
C ALA A 8 -8.42 7.38 0.48
N ARG A 9 -7.80 7.95 1.53
CA ARG A 9 -7.92 7.46 2.91
C ARG A 9 -9.35 7.28 3.41
N PRO A 10 -10.29 8.25 3.26
CA PRO A 10 -11.66 8.08 3.74
C PRO A 10 -12.40 6.95 3.01
N TYR A 11 -12.16 6.77 1.70
CA TYR A 11 -12.75 5.67 0.94
C TYR A 11 -12.21 4.32 1.40
N ALA A 12 -10.89 4.20 1.54
CA ALA A 12 -10.25 2.97 2.02
C ALA A 12 -10.74 2.59 3.42
N LYS A 13 -10.91 3.56 4.32
CA LYS A 13 -11.42 3.33 5.68
C LYS A 13 -12.87 2.84 5.66
N ALA A 14 -13.75 3.49 4.88
CA ALA A 14 -15.14 3.08 4.77
C ALA A 14 -15.28 1.66 4.20
N VAL A 15 -14.51 1.34 3.14
CA VAL A 15 -14.47 -0.01 2.55
C VAL A 15 -13.92 -1.03 3.53
N PHE A 16 -12.90 -0.67 4.32
CA PHE A 16 -12.32 -1.55 5.32
C PHE A 16 -13.31 -1.87 6.46
N GLU A 17 -14.04 -0.89 6.95
CA GLU A 17 -15.06 -1.06 7.96
C GLU A 17 -16.16 -2.02 7.46
N LEU A 18 -16.68 -1.79 6.25
CA LEU A 18 -17.67 -2.66 5.61
C LEU A 18 -17.15 -4.09 5.42
N ALA A 19 -15.95 -4.23 4.85
CA ALA A 19 -15.31 -5.53 4.60
C ALA A 19 -15.03 -6.31 5.90
N SER A 20 -14.75 -5.60 7.00
CA SER A 20 -14.53 -6.21 8.32
C SER A 20 -15.84 -6.74 8.93
N GLU A 21 -16.93 -5.98 8.81
CA GLU A 21 -18.26 -6.40 9.30
C GLU A 21 -18.77 -7.63 8.56
N GLU A 22 -18.53 -7.73 7.24
CA GLU A 22 -18.96 -8.84 6.39
C GLU A 22 -17.99 -10.03 6.36
N ALA A 23 -16.86 -9.96 7.04
CA ALA A 23 -15.76 -10.94 6.99
C ALA A 23 -15.26 -11.18 5.54
N SER A 24 -15.26 -10.16 4.71
CA SER A 24 -14.96 -10.21 3.27
C SER A 24 -13.66 -9.48 2.87
N LEU A 25 -12.74 -9.27 3.83
CA LEU A 25 -11.49 -8.52 3.63
C LEU A 25 -10.67 -9.02 2.43
N GLN A 26 -10.60 -10.34 2.21
CA GLN A 26 -9.83 -10.90 1.09
C GLN A 26 -10.51 -10.59 -0.25
N SER A 27 -11.83 -10.76 -0.34
CA SER A 27 -12.58 -10.47 -1.57
C SER A 27 -12.49 -8.99 -1.95
N TRP A 28 -12.55 -8.10 -0.98
CA TRP A 28 -12.36 -6.68 -1.20
C TRP A 28 -10.93 -6.33 -1.64
N GLN A 29 -9.93 -6.97 -1.06
CA GLN A 29 -8.54 -6.79 -1.49
C GLN A 29 -8.36 -7.18 -2.96
N ASP A 30 -8.87 -8.35 -3.36
CA ASP A 30 -8.76 -8.85 -4.73
C ASP A 30 -9.48 -7.91 -5.73
N LEU A 31 -10.66 -7.41 -5.36
CA LEU A 31 -11.41 -6.42 -6.16
C LEU A 31 -10.66 -5.09 -6.31
N LEU A 32 -10.13 -4.56 -5.21
CA LEU A 32 -9.39 -3.30 -5.21
C LEU A 32 -8.07 -3.42 -5.97
N GLN A 33 -7.40 -4.57 -5.89
CA GLN A 33 -6.16 -4.81 -6.62
C GLN A 33 -6.42 -4.88 -8.13
N LEU A 34 -7.46 -5.60 -8.56
CA LEU A 34 -7.86 -5.61 -9.96
C LEU A 34 -8.27 -4.22 -10.44
N ALA A 35 -9.06 -3.48 -9.65
CA ALA A 35 -9.46 -2.11 -9.94
C ALA A 35 -8.25 -1.17 -10.08
N SER A 36 -7.24 -1.33 -9.23
CA SER A 36 -5.98 -0.58 -9.30
C SER A 36 -5.24 -0.81 -10.62
N VAL A 37 -5.13 -2.06 -11.06
CA VAL A 37 -4.47 -2.41 -12.33
C VAL A 37 -5.23 -1.79 -13.51
N VAL A 38 -6.56 -1.97 -13.57
CA VAL A 38 -7.40 -1.42 -14.64
C VAL A 38 -7.38 0.12 -14.63
N ALA A 39 -7.42 0.75 -13.46
CA ALA A 39 -7.37 2.22 -13.35
C ALA A 39 -5.99 2.81 -13.71
N SER A 40 -4.93 2.03 -13.62
CA SER A 40 -3.57 2.45 -13.99
C SER A 40 -3.30 2.31 -15.50
N ASP A 41 -4.20 1.67 -16.23
CA ASP A 41 -4.07 1.53 -17.68
C ASP A 41 -4.21 2.88 -18.39
N THR A 42 -3.34 3.13 -19.38
CA THR A 42 -3.26 4.41 -20.08
C THR A 42 -4.54 4.77 -20.82
N ASP A 43 -5.22 3.78 -21.42
CA ASP A 43 -6.46 4.00 -22.16
C ASP A 43 -7.60 4.32 -21.20
N MET A 44 -7.63 3.66 -20.04
CA MET A 44 -8.59 3.96 -18.97
C MET A 44 -8.39 5.35 -18.38
N GLN A 45 -7.17 5.78 -18.18
CA GLN A 45 -6.87 7.14 -17.70
C GLN A 45 -7.35 8.19 -18.70
N ALA A 46 -7.12 7.99 -20.00
CA ALA A 46 -7.63 8.88 -21.05
C ALA A 46 -9.19 8.97 -21.05
N ILE A 47 -9.88 7.87 -20.72
CA ILE A 47 -11.33 7.85 -20.57
C ILE A 47 -11.78 8.65 -19.34
N PHE A 48 -11.08 8.51 -18.20
CA PHE A 48 -11.40 9.26 -16.97
C PHE A 48 -11.19 10.77 -17.11
N GLU A 49 -10.21 11.17 -17.91
CA GLU A 49 -9.90 12.57 -18.19
C GLU A 49 -10.82 13.18 -19.28
N SER A 50 -11.56 12.37 -20.01
CA SER A 50 -12.40 12.84 -21.12
C SER A 50 -13.66 13.55 -20.62
N PRO A 51 -13.82 14.85 -20.89
CA PRO A 51 -15.02 15.60 -20.49
C PRO A 51 -16.26 15.23 -21.30
N SER A 52 -16.08 14.48 -22.40
CA SER A 52 -17.18 14.06 -23.28
C SER A 52 -17.91 12.81 -22.79
N ILE A 53 -17.36 12.09 -21.82
CA ILE A 53 -17.92 10.84 -21.29
C ILE A 53 -18.55 11.13 -19.93
N LEU A 54 -19.83 10.80 -19.79
CA LEU A 54 -20.53 10.98 -18.53
C LEU A 54 -19.95 10.05 -17.44
N SER A 55 -19.92 10.52 -16.20
CA SER A 55 -19.40 9.75 -15.04
C SER A 55 -20.04 8.36 -14.93
N GLN A 56 -21.34 8.25 -15.20
CA GLN A 56 -22.05 6.97 -15.20
C GLN A 56 -21.57 6.01 -16.30
N ASP A 57 -21.20 6.53 -17.46
CA ASP A 57 -20.70 5.70 -18.56
C ASP A 57 -19.25 5.31 -18.33
N GLN A 58 -18.45 6.18 -17.71
CA GLN A 58 -17.10 5.85 -17.22
C GLN A 58 -17.16 4.69 -16.21
N ALA A 59 -18.09 4.76 -15.24
CA ALA A 59 -18.29 3.69 -14.25
C ALA A 59 -18.70 2.37 -14.90
N LYS A 60 -19.66 2.38 -15.83
CA LYS A 60 -20.11 1.17 -16.53
C LYS A 60 -19.00 0.55 -17.35
N LEU A 61 -18.24 1.36 -18.09
CA LEU A 61 -17.13 0.90 -18.89
C LEU A 61 -16.05 0.25 -18.00
N PHE A 62 -15.68 0.92 -16.90
CA PHE A 62 -14.71 0.42 -15.92
C PHE A 62 -15.12 -0.97 -15.38
N LEU A 63 -16.37 -1.11 -14.91
CA LEU A 63 -16.92 -2.38 -14.44
C LEU A 63 -16.94 -3.46 -15.52
N SER A 64 -17.26 -3.09 -16.77
CA SER A 64 -17.24 -3.99 -17.93
C SER A 64 -15.84 -4.51 -18.22
N VAL A 65 -14.83 -3.63 -18.21
CA VAL A 65 -13.42 -4.01 -18.41
C VAL A 65 -12.96 -4.95 -17.29
N MET A 66 -13.28 -4.64 -16.03
CA MET A 66 -12.98 -5.54 -14.91
C MET A 66 -13.61 -6.93 -15.09
N SER A 67 -14.87 -6.99 -15.55
CA SER A 67 -15.59 -8.26 -15.80
C SER A 67 -14.99 -9.07 -16.95
N SER A 68 -14.26 -8.45 -17.87
CA SER A 68 -13.65 -9.13 -19.02
C SER A 68 -12.33 -9.83 -18.67
N VAL A 69 -11.77 -9.54 -17.49
CA VAL A 69 -10.53 -10.17 -17.02
C VAL A 69 -10.84 -11.62 -16.63
N LYS A 70 -10.01 -12.54 -17.11
CA LYS A 70 -10.14 -13.96 -16.79
C LYS A 70 -9.93 -14.17 -15.29
N GLU A 71 -10.86 -14.89 -14.65
CA GLU A 71 -10.85 -15.12 -13.19
C GLU A 71 -11.08 -13.84 -12.35
N ALA A 72 -11.79 -12.84 -12.91
CA ALA A 72 -12.14 -11.64 -12.17
C ALA A 72 -12.98 -11.98 -10.92
N PRO A 73 -12.69 -11.35 -9.76
CA PRO A 73 -13.53 -11.48 -8.57
C PRO A 73 -14.96 -11.03 -8.85
N GLU A 74 -15.94 -11.63 -8.16
CA GLU A 74 -17.35 -11.24 -8.28
C GLU A 74 -17.55 -9.78 -7.79
N GLN A 75 -18.12 -8.95 -8.65
CA GLN A 75 -18.40 -7.55 -8.35
C GLN A 75 -19.67 -7.44 -7.51
N THR A 76 -19.50 -7.24 -6.21
CA THR A 76 -20.61 -7.04 -5.27
C THR A 76 -21.39 -5.76 -5.57
N ALA A 77 -22.62 -5.63 -5.02
CA ALA A 77 -23.41 -4.41 -5.14
C ALA A 77 -22.66 -3.21 -4.51
N ASP A 78 -22.02 -3.42 -3.39
CA ASP A 78 -21.29 -2.37 -2.65
C ASP A 78 -20.04 -1.92 -3.39
N PHE A 79 -19.34 -2.83 -4.08
CA PHE A 79 -18.25 -2.46 -4.97
C PHE A 79 -18.73 -1.60 -6.15
N LYS A 80 -19.87 -1.95 -6.76
CA LYS A 80 -20.48 -1.13 -7.83
C LYS A 80 -20.89 0.25 -7.34
N ASN A 81 -21.42 0.35 -6.12
CA ASN A 81 -21.73 1.62 -5.47
C ASN A 81 -20.48 2.47 -5.23
N LEU A 82 -19.37 1.86 -4.77
CA LEU A 82 -18.08 2.53 -4.63
C LEU A 82 -17.59 3.09 -5.96
N VAL A 83 -17.64 2.29 -7.04
CA VAL A 83 -17.24 2.73 -8.39
C VAL A 83 -18.09 3.90 -8.86
N ALA A 84 -19.43 3.84 -8.68
CA ALA A 84 -20.32 4.93 -9.04
C ALA A 84 -20.02 6.22 -8.27
N LEU A 85 -19.80 6.12 -6.95
CA LEU A 85 -19.44 7.25 -6.10
C LEU A 85 -18.12 7.89 -6.52
N LEU A 86 -17.10 7.08 -6.84
CA LEU A 86 -15.79 7.57 -7.31
C LEU A 86 -15.91 8.23 -8.69
N ALA A 87 -16.75 7.68 -9.58
CA ALA A 87 -17.00 8.27 -10.89
C ALA A 87 -17.69 9.64 -10.78
N GLU A 88 -18.73 9.77 -9.94
CA GLU A 88 -19.42 11.04 -9.69
C GLU A 88 -18.47 12.12 -9.15
N ASN A 89 -17.50 11.73 -8.36
CA ASN A 89 -16.48 12.64 -7.82
C ASN A 89 -15.27 12.84 -8.73
N GLY A 90 -15.21 12.20 -9.92
CA GLY A 90 -14.05 12.26 -10.82
C GLY A 90 -12.79 11.64 -10.22
N ARG A 91 -12.93 10.59 -9.41
CA ARG A 91 -11.83 9.99 -8.63
C ARG A 91 -11.55 8.53 -8.98
N LEU A 92 -12.00 8.05 -10.13
CA LEU A 92 -11.72 6.67 -10.57
C LEU A 92 -10.23 6.38 -10.71
N ALA A 93 -9.44 7.37 -11.13
CA ALA A 93 -7.98 7.26 -11.19
C ALA A 93 -7.32 7.07 -9.80
N GLY A 94 -8.06 7.26 -8.71
CA GLY A 94 -7.58 7.10 -7.33
C GLY A 94 -7.60 5.65 -6.81
N PHE A 95 -8.09 4.66 -7.57
CA PHE A 95 -8.11 3.26 -7.13
C PHE A 95 -6.76 2.71 -6.66
N PRO A 96 -5.61 3.01 -7.31
CA PRO A 96 -4.31 2.57 -6.80
C PRO A 96 -4.01 3.05 -5.38
N ALA A 97 -4.30 4.32 -5.08
CA ALA A 97 -4.11 4.88 -3.76
C ALA A 97 -5.10 4.29 -2.72
N ILE A 98 -6.34 4.01 -3.13
CA ILE A 98 -7.34 3.35 -2.28
C ILE A 98 -6.91 1.92 -1.96
N ALA A 99 -6.44 1.14 -2.94
CA ALA A 99 -5.97 -0.22 -2.76
C ALA A 99 -4.79 -0.28 -1.77
N THR A 100 -3.80 0.60 -1.94
CA THR A 100 -2.65 0.71 -1.02
C THR A 100 -3.08 1.08 0.40
N ALA A 101 -3.98 2.05 0.56
CA ALA A 101 -4.48 2.46 1.86
C ALA A 101 -5.31 1.34 2.54
N PHE A 102 -6.13 0.60 1.79
CA PHE A 102 -6.88 -0.55 2.30
C PHE A 102 -5.96 -1.67 2.77
N GLU A 103 -4.92 -1.99 1.99
CA GLU A 103 -3.93 -3.00 2.35
C GLU A 103 -3.21 -2.65 3.65
N THR A 104 -2.83 -1.38 3.83
CA THR A 104 -2.24 -0.89 5.08
C THR A 104 -3.18 -1.11 6.27
N LEU A 105 -4.46 -0.76 6.14
CA LEU A 105 -5.46 -0.96 7.20
C LEU A 105 -5.67 -2.44 7.51
N LYS A 106 -5.67 -3.31 6.48
CA LYS A 106 -5.77 -4.76 6.64
C LYS A 106 -4.58 -5.32 7.42
N GLN A 107 -3.36 -4.94 7.03
CA GLN A 107 -2.13 -5.36 7.72
C GLN A 107 -2.10 -4.90 9.18
N GLU A 108 -2.53 -3.68 9.45
CA GLU A 108 -2.65 -3.15 10.81
C GLU A 108 -3.64 -3.95 11.66
N ALA A 109 -4.80 -4.30 11.09
CA ALA A 109 -5.85 -5.07 11.77
C ALA A 109 -5.46 -6.54 11.98
N GLU A 110 -4.75 -7.13 11.02
CA GLU A 110 -4.20 -8.49 11.15
C GLU A 110 -3.00 -8.54 12.11
N GLY A 111 -2.60 -7.40 12.66
CA GLY A 111 -1.43 -7.30 13.53
C GLY A 111 -0.11 -7.55 12.79
N LYS A 112 -0.09 -7.41 11.48
CA LYS A 112 1.11 -7.53 10.64
C LYS A 112 1.74 -6.18 10.41
N ILE A 113 3.06 -6.15 10.30
CA ILE A 113 3.81 -4.95 9.91
C ILE A 113 4.85 -5.33 8.86
N GLU A 114 4.86 -4.58 7.77
CA GLU A 114 5.91 -4.71 6.77
C GLU A 114 7.14 -3.94 7.23
N VAL A 115 8.29 -4.62 7.21
CA VAL A 115 9.57 -4.07 7.60
C VAL A 115 10.54 -4.16 6.43
N GLN A 116 10.98 -3.01 5.94
CA GLN A 116 12.06 -2.93 4.97
C GLN A 116 13.39 -2.72 5.68
N VAL A 117 14.33 -3.60 5.41
CA VAL A 117 15.72 -3.51 5.95
C VAL A 117 16.67 -3.15 4.81
N ILE A 118 17.29 -1.98 4.91
CA ILE A 118 18.35 -1.55 4.00
C ILE A 118 19.68 -1.80 4.70
N SER A 119 20.51 -2.70 4.18
CA SER A 119 21.76 -3.12 4.79
C SER A 119 22.96 -2.87 3.88
N ALA A 120 24.15 -2.65 4.45
CA ALA A 120 25.39 -2.46 3.70
C ALA A 120 25.83 -3.73 2.96
N GLN A 121 25.37 -4.91 3.39
CA GLN A 121 25.70 -6.20 2.80
C GLN A 121 24.46 -7.08 2.77
N GLU A 122 24.46 -8.09 1.91
CA GLU A 122 23.38 -9.06 1.83
C GLU A 122 23.23 -9.81 3.17
N LEU A 123 22.00 -9.84 3.68
CA LEU A 123 21.67 -10.53 4.93
C LEU A 123 21.46 -12.02 4.66
N THR A 124 22.09 -12.87 5.46
CA THR A 124 21.80 -14.31 5.42
C THR A 124 20.39 -14.59 5.92
N THR A 125 19.81 -15.72 5.50
CA THR A 125 18.46 -16.13 5.94
C THR A 125 18.37 -16.20 7.47
N GLU A 126 19.42 -16.70 8.15
CA GLU A 126 19.48 -16.78 9.60
C GLU A 126 19.45 -15.39 10.27
N GLN A 127 20.12 -14.42 9.67
CA GLN A 127 20.13 -13.03 10.15
C GLN A 127 18.78 -12.37 9.95
N GLN A 128 18.13 -12.61 8.79
CA GLN A 128 16.78 -12.13 8.50
C GLN A 128 15.78 -12.68 9.52
N ASP A 129 15.80 -13.98 9.78
CA ASP A 129 14.90 -14.62 10.75
C ASP A 129 15.11 -14.11 12.18
N ALA A 130 16.37 -13.93 12.58
CA ALA A 130 16.70 -13.39 13.92
C ALA A 130 16.23 -11.94 14.07
N MET A 131 16.38 -11.11 13.04
CA MET A 131 15.90 -9.73 13.02
C MET A 131 14.37 -9.68 13.04
N ALA A 132 13.70 -10.48 12.21
CA ALA A 132 12.25 -10.55 12.17
C ALA A 132 11.66 -10.94 13.54
N LYS A 133 12.22 -11.97 14.20
CA LYS A 133 11.80 -12.38 15.54
C LYS A 133 12.00 -11.28 16.59
N SER A 134 13.15 -10.63 16.56
CA SER A 134 13.45 -9.53 17.50
C SER A 134 12.52 -8.34 17.31
N LEU A 135 12.23 -7.99 16.06
CA LEU A 135 11.30 -6.92 15.72
C LEU A 135 9.86 -7.28 16.07
N ALA A 136 9.44 -8.53 15.81
CA ALA A 136 8.12 -9.02 16.18
C ALA A 136 7.90 -8.93 17.71
N GLN A 137 8.88 -9.34 18.52
CA GLN A 137 8.81 -9.21 19.98
C GLN A 137 8.73 -7.74 20.44
N LYS A 138 9.49 -6.85 19.79
CA LYS A 138 9.53 -5.43 20.17
C LYS A 138 8.29 -4.68 19.76
N LEU A 139 7.71 -5.01 18.61
CA LEU A 139 6.56 -4.33 18.03
C LEU A 139 5.21 -4.97 18.44
N GLY A 140 5.24 -6.21 18.96
CA GLY A 140 4.03 -6.96 19.30
C GLY A 140 3.19 -7.36 18.09
N LYS A 141 3.81 -7.39 16.90
CA LYS A 141 3.18 -7.66 15.61
C LYS A 141 3.93 -8.73 14.83
N GLU A 142 3.24 -9.41 13.94
CA GLU A 142 3.89 -10.29 12.97
C GLU A 142 4.64 -9.45 11.94
N VAL A 143 5.93 -9.76 11.73
CA VAL A 143 6.82 -8.98 10.85
C VAL A 143 6.97 -9.69 9.52
N SER A 144 6.55 -9.04 8.44
CA SER A 144 6.92 -9.39 7.07
C SER A 144 8.14 -8.56 6.68
N MET A 145 9.29 -9.21 6.44
CA MET A 145 10.55 -8.51 6.20
C MET A 145 10.97 -8.59 4.74
N SER A 146 11.27 -7.42 4.14
CA SER A 146 11.97 -7.29 2.87
C SER A 146 13.38 -6.73 3.11
N SER A 147 14.38 -7.18 2.34
CA SER A 147 15.76 -6.70 2.46
C SER A 147 16.27 -6.11 1.16
N GLN A 148 16.96 -4.99 1.25
CA GLN A 148 17.64 -4.33 0.14
C GLN A 148 19.09 -4.03 0.52
N VAL A 149 20.02 -4.16 -0.43
CA VAL A 149 21.43 -3.83 -0.21
C VAL A 149 21.70 -2.41 -0.69
N ASP A 150 22.37 -1.63 0.18
CA ASP A 150 22.91 -0.31 -0.14
C ASP A 150 24.33 -0.17 0.43
N GLU A 151 25.31 -0.33 -0.44
CA GLU A 151 26.74 -0.23 -0.09
C GLU A 151 27.13 1.16 0.45
N SER A 152 26.34 2.21 0.21
CA SER A 152 26.62 3.56 0.69
C SER A 152 26.53 3.69 2.22
N LEU A 153 25.94 2.73 2.91
CA LEU A 153 25.83 2.70 4.38
C LEU A 153 27.14 2.38 5.09
N ILE A 154 28.18 1.91 4.37
CA ILE A 154 29.49 1.49 4.88
C ILE A 154 29.38 0.24 5.76
N ALA A 155 28.51 0.26 6.78
CA ALA A 155 28.20 -0.87 7.67
C ALA A 155 26.89 -0.64 8.42
N GLY A 156 26.25 -1.72 8.88
CA GLY A 156 24.99 -1.69 9.62
C GLY A 156 23.77 -1.74 8.72
N ALA A 157 22.61 -1.35 9.26
CA ALA A 157 21.34 -1.36 8.55
C ALA A 157 20.42 -0.22 8.99
N ILE A 158 19.55 0.21 8.08
CA ILE A 158 18.43 1.08 8.35
C ILE A 158 17.15 0.23 8.25
N ILE A 159 16.29 0.31 9.24
CA ILE A 159 15.07 -0.47 9.32
C ILE A 159 13.88 0.50 9.24
N HIS A 160 13.03 0.32 8.25
CA HIS A 160 11.77 1.00 8.10
C HIS A 160 10.65 0.06 8.52
N ALA A 161 9.90 0.40 9.55
CA ALA A 161 8.79 -0.39 10.06
C ALA A 161 7.53 0.50 10.14
N GLY A 162 6.75 0.53 9.05
CA GLY A 162 5.68 1.51 8.90
C GLY A 162 6.22 2.94 8.96
N ASP A 163 5.69 3.74 9.88
CA ASP A 163 6.14 5.14 10.10
C ASP A 163 7.44 5.24 10.94
N MET A 164 7.91 4.14 11.51
CA MET A 164 9.11 4.11 12.36
C MET A 164 10.36 3.84 11.53
N VAL A 165 11.40 4.66 11.72
CA VAL A 165 12.73 4.45 11.13
C VAL A 165 13.75 4.23 12.23
N ILE A 166 14.46 3.10 12.20
CA ILE A 166 15.53 2.77 13.11
C ILE A 166 16.84 2.76 12.32
N ASP A 167 17.64 3.80 12.49
CA ASP A 167 18.95 3.92 11.85
C ASP A 167 20.05 3.34 12.76
N GLY A 168 20.55 2.17 12.37
CA GLY A 168 21.69 1.47 12.96
C GLY A 168 22.96 1.53 12.11
N SER A 169 23.00 2.35 11.05
CA SER A 169 24.12 2.47 10.14
C SER A 169 25.36 3.12 10.80
N ALA A 170 26.55 2.76 10.33
CA ALA A 170 27.79 3.42 10.74
C ALA A 170 27.79 4.90 10.34
N ARG A 171 27.23 5.23 9.19
CA ARG A 171 27.09 6.60 8.70
C ARG A 171 26.25 7.45 9.66
N GLY A 172 25.06 7.00 10.04
CA GLY A 172 24.22 7.74 10.99
C GLY A 172 24.85 7.93 12.37
N ARG A 173 25.68 6.95 12.83
CA ARG A 173 26.44 7.10 14.07
C ARG A 173 27.54 8.15 13.95
N LEU A 174 28.29 8.19 12.84
CA LEU A 174 29.32 9.20 12.58
C LEU A 174 28.73 10.62 12.48
N GLU A 175 27.62 10.80 11.80
CA GLU A 175 26.94 12.08 11.69
C GLU A 175 26.49 12.61 13.07
N LYS A 176 25.92 11.72 13.92
CA LYS A 176 25.59 12.08 15.31
C LYS A 176 26.80 12.49 16.13
N LEU A 177 27.94 11.77 16.02
CA LEU A 177 29.18 12.14 16.70
C LEU A 177 29.72 13.47 16.24
N THR A 178 29.72 13.74 14.94
CA THR A 178 30.15 15.04 14.36
C THR A 178 29.30 16.19 14.90
N THR A 179 28.01 15.99 15.02
CA THR A 179 27.08 17.02 15.55
C THR A 179 27.33 17.30 17.04
N VAL A 180 27.71 16.29 17.81
CA VAL A 180 28.02 16.45 19.24
C VAL A 180 29.38 17.12 19.48
N LEU A 181 30.37 16.84 18.60
CA LEU A 181 31.72 17.40 18.72
C LEU A 181 31.84 18.86 18.21
N ASN A 182 30.90 19.30 17.38
CA ASN A 182 30.85 20.68 16.85
C ASN A 182 29.98 21.63 17.67
N LYS A 183 29.51 21.21 18.85
CA LYS A 183 28.92 22.04 19.88
C LYS A 183 29.90 22.37 21.00
#